data_f3ca5598a1f84952c35588e27b9e63bf
#
_entry.id   f3ca5598a1f84952c35588e27b9e63bf
#
_cell.length_a   1.000
_cell.length_b   1.000
_cell.length_c   1.000
_cell.angle_alpha   90.00
_cell.angle_beta   90.00
_cell.angle_gamma   90.00
#
_symmetry.space_group_name_H-M   'P 1'
#
loop_
_entity.id
_entity.type
_entity.pdbx_description
1 polymer ?
#
loop_
_entity_poly.entity_id
_entity_poly.type
_entity_poly.pdbx_seq_one_letter_code
_entity_poly.pdbx_strand_id
1 'polypeptide(L)'
;LVDYVGALPYCGLEEDISTYLINEVNNGFSGRTVVNFNNGIPSEEQQHMIKNKMLNTLTGTEGEKMIVAFNNNAESKTTVDAMPVNDAPDLYSMLSEECLRKIMLGHNVTSPLLFGIASSNGFSSNSDELQDSFALFNNMVIKPMQELLTDAFDEILVYNGISLNLYFKTLKPLEFIDI
;
A
#
# COMPACT_ATOMS: atom_id res chain seq x y z
N LEU A 1 -7.65 16.63 16.92
CA LEU A 1 -7.49 15.59 15.89
C LEU A 1 -6.16 15.86 15.19
N VAL A 2 -5.39 14.82 14.92
CA VAL A 2 -4.15 14.95 14.15
C VAL A 2 -4.47 15.07 12.65
N ASP A 3 -3.68 15.82 11.91
CA ASP A 3 -3.99 16.20 10.53
C ASP A 3 -4.07 14.98 9.60
N TYR A 4 -3.28 13.94 9.87
CA TYR A 4 -3.21 12.72 9.04
C TYR A 4 -4.31 11.68 9.30
N VAL A 5 -5.30 11.95 10.17
CA VAL A 5 -6.38 10.98 10.46
C VAL A 5 -7.09 10.49 9.20
N GLY A 6 -7.28 11.39 8.22
CA GLY A 6 -7.89 11.05 6.94
C GLY A 6 -7.08 10.08 6.08
N ALA A 7 -5.78 9.92 6.35
CA ALA A 7 -4.90 9.00 5.63
C ALA A 7 -4.89 7.57 6.21
N LEU A 8 -5.28 7.38 7.47
CA LEU A 8 -5.21 6.08 8.16
C LEU A 8 -5.94 4.94 7.42
N PRO A 9 -7.17 5.14 6.88
CA PRO A 9 -7.83 4.07 6.12
C PRO A 9 -7.05 3.65 4.87
N TYR A 10 -6.33 4.58 4.25
CA TYR A 10 -5.51 4.29 3.06
C TYR A 10 -4.21 3.55 3.42
N CYS A 11 -3.65 3.78 4.60
CA CYS A 11 -2.54 2.97 5.12
C CYS A 11 -2.99 1.51 5.34
N GLY A 12 -4.17 1.29 5.92
CA GLY A 12 -4.73 -0.06 6.09
C GLY A 12 -5.03 -0.73 4.74
N LEU A 13 -5.59 0.01 3.79
CA LEU A 13 -5.83 -0.52 2.44
C LEU A 13 -4.54 -0.92 1.73
N GLU A 14 -3.46 -0.15 1.85
CA GLU A 14 -2.15 -0.49 1.28
C GLU A 14 -1.55 -1.76 1.92
N GLU A 15 -1.74 -1.95 3.24
CA GLU A 15 -1.36 -3.18 3.94
C GLU A 15 -2.13 -4.39 3.40
N ASP A 16 -3.44 -4.26 3.20
CA ASP A 16 -4.29 -5.32 2.64
C ASP A 16 -3.88 -5.66 1.19
N ILE A 17 -3.60 -4.65 0.35
CA ILE A 17 -3.09 -4.84 -1.02
C ILE A 17 -1.77 -5.59 -1.00
N SER A 18 -0.82 -5.17 -0.16
CA SER A 18 0.48 -5.81 -0.02
C SER A 18 0.34 -7.27 0.41
N THR A 19 -0.51 -7.55 1.39
CA THR A 19 -0.80 -8.90 1.88
C THR A 19 -1.41 -9.76 0.78
N TYR A 20 -2.35 -9.21 0.00
CA TYR A 20 -2.93 -9.90 -1.14
C TYR A 20 -1.87 -10.25 -2.19
N LEU A 21 -1.04 -9.29 -2.60
CA LEU A 21 0.01 -9.49 -3.59
C LEU A 21 1.03 -10.55 -3.14
N ILE A 22 1.46 -10.52 -1.88
CA ILE A 22 2.35 -11.53 -1.30
C ILE A 22 1.71 -12.91 -1.40
N ASN A 23 0.43 -13.04 -1.05
CA ASN A 23 -0.29 -14.30 -1.16
C ASN A 23 -0.41 -14.78 -2.60
N GLU A 24 -0.68 -13.88 -3.56
CA GLU A 24 -0.74 -14.25 -4.98
C GLU A 24 0.62 -14.70 -5.51
N VAL A 25 1.71 -14.03 -5.15
CA VAL A 25 3.08 -14.42 -5.51
C VAL A 25 3.43 -15.78 -4.92
N ASN A 26 3.14 -16.00 -3.64
CA ASN A 26 3.42 -17.27 -2.95
C ASN A 26 2.59 -18.44 -3.52
N ASN A 27 1.39 -18.16 -4.01
CA ASN A 27 0.52 -19.16 -4.66
C ASN A 27 0.79 -19.28 -6.17
N GLY A 28 1.88 -18.70 -6.69
CA GLY A 28 2.32 -18.81 -8.08
C GLY A 28 1.37 -18.19 -9.10
N PHE A 29 0.58 -17.18 -8.71
CA PHE A 29 -0.50 -16.59 -9.51
C PHE A 29 -1.51 -17.63 -10.02
N SER A 30 -1.60 -18.78 -9.33
CA SER A 30 -2.51 -19.87 -9.71
C SER A 30 -3.94 -19.41 -9.54
N GLY A 31 -4.69 -19.41 -10.63
CA GLY A 31 -6.12 -19.21 -10.59
C GLY A 31 -6.78 -20.26 -9.66
N ARG A 32 -7.95 -19.93 -9.14
CA ARG A 32 -8.71 -20.88 -8.34
C ARG A 32 -9.05 -22.09 -9.19
N THR A 33 -8.66 -23.29 -8.75
CA THR A 33 -8.97 -24.54 -9.43
C THR A 33 -10.24 -25.15 -8.84
N VAL A 34 -11.20 -25.48 -9.69
CA VAL A 34 -12.41 -26.20 -9.31
C VAL A 34 -12.25 -27.65 -9.73
N VAL A 35 -12.25 -28.58 -8.78
CA VAL A 35 -12.25 -30.02 -9.07
C VAL A 35 -13.65 -30.55 -8.83
N ASN A 36 -14.30 -31.01 -9.91
CA ASN A 36 -15.62 -31.64 -9.86
C ASN A 36 -15.46 -33.13 -9.82
N PHE A 37 -15.90 -33.78 -8.74
CA PHE A 37 -16.03 -35.24 -8.66
C PHE A 37 -17.42 -35.68 -9.10
N ASN A 38 -17.48 -36.34 -10.24
CA ASN A 38 -18.75 -36.76 -10.86
C ASN A 38 -19.07 -38.25 -10.61
N ASN A 39 -18.45 -38.88 -9.62
CA ASN A 39 -18.62 -40.32 -9.29
C ASN A 39 -19.67 -40.61 -8.22
N GLY A 40 -20.68 -39.76 -8.11
CA GLY A 40 -21.71 -39.87 -7.06
C GLY A 40 -21.40 -38.96 -5.87
N ILE A 41 -22.38 -38.76 -5.00
CA ILE A 41 -22.24 -37.96 -3.78
C ILE A 41 -21.81 -38.89 -2.65
N PRO A 42 -20.54 -38.76 -2.15
CA PRO A 42 -20.10 -39.53 -0.98
C PRO A 42 -20.88 -39.12 0.28
N SER A 43 -20.84 -39.94 1.32
CA SER A 43 -21.38 -39.55 2.63
C SER A 43 -20.66 -38.29 3.14
N GLU A 44 -21.29 -37.52 4.02
CA GLU A 44 -20.70 -36.28 4.58
C GLU A 44 -19.32 -36.52 5.21
N GLU A 45 -19.15 -37.65 5.91
CA GLU A 45 -17.84 -38.02 6.50
C GLU A 45 -16.79 -38.27 5.43
N GLN A 46 -17.15 -38.93 4.31
CA GLN A 46 -16.25 -39.17 3.18
C GLN A 46 -15.91 -37.86 2.45
N GLN A 47 -16.88 -36.97 2.29
CA GLN A 47 -16.64 -35.64 1.72
C GLN A 47 -15.61 -34.84 2.57
N HIS A 48 -15.77 -34.88 3.90
CA HIS A 48 -14.81 -34.24 4.82
C HIS A 48 -13.42 -34.87 4.75
N MET A 49 -13.34 -36.20 4.68
CA MET A 49 -12.05 -36.89 4.54
C MET A 49 -11.33 -36.53 3.23
N ILE A 50 -12.07 -36.54 2.11
CA ILE A 50 -11.54 -36.22 0.78
C ILE A 50 -11.07 -34.74 0.77
N LYS A 51 -11.93 -33.83 1.25
CA LYS A 51 -11.60 -32.40 1.35
C LYS A 51 -10.34 -32.15 2.19
N ASN A 52 -10.27 -32.77 3.37
CA ASN A 52 -9.11 -32.61 4.26
C ASN A 52 -7.84 -33.24 3.66
N LYS A 53 -7.95 -34.41 3.01
CA LYS A 53 -6.80 -35.04 2.36
C LYS A 53 -6.31 -34.20 1.17
N MET A 54 -7.19 -33.63 0.39
CA MET A 54 -6.82 -32.73 -0.71
C MET A 54 -6.23 -31.42 -0.19
N LEU A 55 -6.84 -30.80 0.80
CA LEU A 55 -6.28 -29.62 1.47
C LEU A 55 -4.86 -29.93 1.98
N ASN A 56 -4.67 -31.01 2.74
CA ASN A 56 -3.35 -31.35 3.30
C ASN A 56 -2.32 -31.71 2.24
N THR A 57 -2.71 -32.18 1.06
CA THR A 57 -1.79 -32.56 -0.01
C THR A 57 -1.42 -31.34 -0.89
N LEU A 58 -2.32 -30.38 -0.98
CA LEU A 58 -2.22 -29.24 -1.93
C LEU A 58 -1.99 -27.89 -1.21
N THR A 59 -2.24 -27.81 0.10
CA THR A 59 -1.98 -26.62 0.92
C THR A 59 -0.73 -26.80 1.77
N GLY A 60 0.41 -27.07 1.13
CA GLY A 60 1.69 -26.72 1.73
C GLY A 60 1.86 -25.20 1.72
N THR A 61 2.99 -24.67 2.15
CA THR A 61 3.34 -23.23 2.07
C THR A 61 3.24 -22.65 0.64
N GLU A 62 3.01 -23.50 -0.36
CA GLU A 62 2.83 -23.20 -1.79
C GLU A 62 1.46 -23.67 -2.31
N GLY A 63 0.44 -23.83 -1.43
CA GLY A 63 -0.81 -24.49 -1.75
C GLY A 63 -1.76 -23.68 -2.62
N GLU A 64 -2.14 -24.25 -3.77
CA GLU A 64 -3.19 -23.71 -4.64
C GLU A 64 -4.55 -23.67 -3.94
N LYS A 65 -5.30 -22.60 -4.13
CA LYS A 65 -6.71 -22.51 -3.67
C LYS A 65 -7.58 -23.40 -4.54
N MET A 66 -8.01 -24.53 -4.00
CA MET A 66 -8.85 -25.52 -4.70
C MET A 66 -10.28 -25.50 -4.17
N ILE A 67 -11.24 -25.56 -5.09
CA ILE A 67 -12.65 -25.81 -4.78
C ILE A 67 -12.99 -27.24 -5.15
N VAL A 68 -13.46 -28.04 -4.20
CA VAL A 68 -13.89 -29.44 -4.42
C VAL A 68 -15.40 -29.49 -4.50
N ALA A 69 -15.94 -29.94 -5.61
CA ALA A 69 -17.37 -30.16 -5.81
C ALA A 69 -17.66 -31.65 -6.04
N PHE A 70 -18.76 -32.17 -5.45
CA PHE A 70 -19.23 -33.56 -5.62
C PHE A 70 -20.54 -33.55 -6.39
N ASN A 71 -20.60 -34.25 -7.51
CA ASN A 71 -21.75 -34.29 -8.38
C ASN A 71 -22.31 -35.72 -8.48
N ASN A 72 -23.63 -35.82 -8.70
CA ASN A 72 -24.39 -37.09 -8.59
C ASN A 72 -24.45 -37.91 -9.89
N ASN A 73 -23.78 -37.51 -10.98
CA ASN A 73 -23.94 -38.12 -12.30
C ASN A 73 -22.75 -38.97 -12.72
N ALA A 74 -22.96 -40.27 -12.96
CA ALA A 74 -21.92 -41.23 -13.36
C ALA A 74 -21.42 -41.05 -14.80
N GLU A 75 -22.11 -40.28 -15.64
CA GLU A 75 -21.70 -40.05 -17.05
C GLU A 75 -20.72 -38.90 -17.23
N SER A 76 -20.49 -38.08 -16.22
CA SER A 76 -19.62 -36.92 -16.31
C SER A 76 -18.23 -37.24 -15.76
N LYS A 77 -17.21 -37.05 -16.60
CA LYS A 77 -15.82 -37.17 -16.19
C LYS A 77 -15.49 -36.08 -15.18
N THR A 78 -14.61 -36.40 -14.22
CA THR A 78 -14.03 -35.34 -13.36
C THR A 78 -13.45 -34.24 -14.22
N THR A 79 -13.95 -33.04 -14.08
CA THR A 79 -13.43 -31.86 -14.78
C THR A 79 -12.63 -31.00 -13.81
N VAL A 80 -11.56 -30.46 -14.32
CA VAL A 80 -10.74 -29.48 -13.61
C VAL A 80 -10.84 -28.19 -14.39
N ASP A 81 -11.63 -27.28 -13.87
CA ASP A 81 -11.85 -25.99 -14.51
C ASP A 81 -11.03 -24.92 -13.77
N ALA A 82 -10.11 -24.30 -14.47
CA ALA A 82 -9.41 -23.13 -13.97
C ALA A 82 -10.35 -21.91 -14.01
N MET A 83 -10.62 -21.29 -12.89
CA MET A 83 -11.29 -19.99 -12.91
C MET A 83 -10.34 -18.95 -13.51
N PRO A 84 -10.80 -18.13 -14.48
CA PRO A 84 -9.98 -17.09 -15.04
C PRO A 84 -9.46 -16.18 -13.91
N VAL A 85 -8.18 -15.91 -13.93
CA VAL A 85 -7.56 -14.89 -13.07
C VAL A 85 -8.19 -13.57 -13.46
N ASN A 86 -8.83 -12.90 -12.51
CA ASN A 86 -9.38 -11.57 -12.75
C ASN A 86 -8.23 -10.61 -13.11
N ASP A 87 -8.48 -9.54 -13.90
CA ASP A 87 -7.50 -8.46 -14.22
C ASP A 87 -7.14 -7.63 -12.96
N ALA A 88 -6.93 -8.34 -11.86
CA ALA A 88 -6.65 -7.80 -10.55
C ALA A 88 -5.33 -6.99 -10.48
N PRO A 89 -4.23 -7.35 -11.19
CA PRO A 89 -2.96 -6.61 -11.06
C PRO A 89 -3.09 -5.12 -11.38
N ASP A 90 -3.79 -4.77 -12.45
CA ASP A 90 -3.96 -3.36 -12.86
C ASP A 90 -4.82 -2.58 -11.86
N LEU A 91 -5.87 -3.22 -11.32
CA LEU A 91 -6.71 -2.62 -10.30
C LEU A 91 -5.92 -2.35 -9.01
N TYR A 92 -5.09 -3.30 -8.57
CA TYR A 92 -4.28 -3.13 -7.35
C TYR A 92 -3.19 -2.08 -7.52
N SER A 93 -2.57 -1.99 -8.71
CA SER A 93 -1.62 -0.93 -9.03
C SER A 93 -2.28 0.46 -8.91
N MET A 94 -3.46 0.62 -9.50
CA MET A 94 -4.23 1.87 -9.43
C MET A 94 -4.64 2.22 -7.99
N LEU A 95 -5.04 1.22 -7.19
CA LEU A 95 -5.41 1.43 -5.79
C LEU A 95 -4.20 1.82 -4.94
N SER A 96 -3.04 1.20 -5.15
CA SER A 96 -1.80 1.54 -4.43
C SER A 96 -1.33 2.97 -4.78
N GLU A 97 -1.41 3.38 -6.04
CA GLU A 97 -1.13 4.77 -6.45
C GLU A 97 -2.08 5.77 -5.76
N GLU A 98 -3.36 5.42 -5.66
CA GLU A 98 -4.34 6.26 -4.97
C GLU A 98 -4.07 6.30 -3.46
N CYS A 99 -3.67 5.19 -2.84
CA CYS A 99 -3.26 5.14 -1.43
C CYS A 99 -2.06 6.06 -1.19
N LEU A 100 -1.01 5.95 -2.00
CA LEU A 100 0.16 6.83 -1.92
C LEU A 100 -0.25 8.30 -1.97
N ARG A 101 -1.09 8.68 -2.95
CA ARG A 101 -1.56 10.05 -3.12
C ARG A 101 -2.35 10.55 -1.92
N LYS A 102 -3.23 9.73 -1.35
CA LYS A 102 -4.05 10.08 -0.18
C LYS A 102 -3.24 10.18 1.11
N ILE A 103 -2.26 9.30 1.28
CA ILE A 103 -1.34 9.34 2.43
C ILE A 103 -0.50 10.61 2.37
N MET A 104 0.06 10.94 1.22
CA MET A 104 0.81 12.19 1.03
C MET A 104 -0.03 13.42 1.32
N LEU A 105 -1.27 13.46 0.80
CA LEU A 105 -2.21 14.56 1.05
C LEU A 105 -2.52 14.70 2.55
N GLY A 106 -2.73 13.59 3.25
CA GLY A 106 -2.96 13.57 4.70
C GLY A 106 -1.79 14.11 5.52
N HIS A 107 -0.57 14.01 4.98
CA HIS A 107 0.65 14.57 5.58
C HIS A 107 1.03 15.94 5.01
N ASN A 108 0.14 16.58 4.24
CA ASN A 108 0.37 17.87 3.57
C ASN A 108 1.60 17.88 2.64
N VAL A 109 2.03 16.71 2.15
CA VAL A 109 3.13 16.60 1.20
C VAL A 109 2.65 16.91 -0.20
N THR A 110 3.25 17.93 -0.82
CA THR A 110 2.76 18.49 -2.09
C THR A 110 3.23 17.74 -3.32
N SER A 111 4.33 16.98 -3.23
CA SER A 111 4.89 16.25 -4.38
C SER A 111 5.66 14.99 -3.95
N PRO A 112 5.54 13.86 -4.69
CA PRO A 112 6.35 12.66 -4.50
C PRO A 112 7.85 12.91 -4.66
N LEU A 113 8.24 13.92 -5.44
CA LEU A 113 9.64 14.30 -5.66
C LEU A 113 10.37 14.67 -4.37
N LEU A 114 9.65 15.17 -3.36
CA LEU A 114 10.23 15.47 -2.04
C LEU A 114 10.75 14.23 -1.31
N PHE A 115 10.27 13.05 -1.68
CA PHE A 115 10.76 11.75 -1.21
C PHE A 115 11.73 11.07 -2.17
N GLY A 116 12.15 11.75 -3.25
CA GLY A 116 12.99 11.17 -4.28
C GLY A 116 12.25 10.21 -5.21
N ILE A 117 10.92 10.19 -5.18
CA ILE A 117 10.10 9.40 -6.09
C ILE A 117 9.93 10.20 -7.38
N ALA A 118 10.64 9.78 -8.44
CA ALA A 118 10.54 10.43 -9.74
C ALA A 118 9.24 10.06 -10.45
N SER A 119 8.66 11.02 -11.17
CA SER A 119 7.62 10.73 -12.16
C SER A 119 8.21 9.95 -13.34
N SER A 120 7.37 9.29 -14.14
CA SER A 120 7.74 8.41 -15.25
C SER A 120 8.68 9.02 -16.30
N ASN A 121 8.94 10.32 -16.26
CA ASN A 121 9.76 11.05 -17.24
C ASN A 121 11.26 11.16 -16.89
N GLY A 122 11.72 10.51 -15.82
CA GLY A 122 13.14 10.46 -15.44
C GLY A 122 13.63 11.67 -14.61
N PHE A 123 14.74 11.47 -13.92
CA PHE A 123 15.33 12.45 -12.98
C PHE A 123 15.94 13.70 -13.67
N SER A 124 16.32 13.60 -14.94
CA SER A 124 17.11 14.66 -15.60
C SER A 124 16.33 15.90 -16.03
N SER A 125 15.00 15.84 -16.06
CA SER A 125 14.16 17.01 -16.37
C SER A 125 13.52 17.65 -15.12
N ASN A 126 13.80 17.12 -13.92
CA ASN A 126 13.03 17.40 -12.72
C ASN A 126 13.76 18.25 -11.65
N SER A 127 14.95 18.80 -11.94
CA SER A 127 15.64 19.64 -10.95
C SER A 127 14.87 20.92 -10.62
N ASP A 128 14.31 21.56 -11.63
CA ASP A 128 13.50 22.77 -11.46
C ASP A 128 12.16 22.41 -10.76
N GLU A 129 11.53 21.29 -11.18
CA GLU A 129 10.31 20.78 -10.56
C GLU A 129 10.51 20.41 -9.09
N LEU A 130 11.67 19.84 -8.73
CA LEU A 130 12.02 19.57 -7.33
C LEU A 130 12.17 20.87 -6.54
N GLN A 131 12.84 21.88 -7.09
CA GLN A 131 12.99 23.18 -6.45
C GLN A 131 11.65 23.88 -6.24
N ASP A 132 10.78 23.86 -7.24
CA ASP A 132 9.44 24.44 -7.18
C ASP A 132 8.57 23.70 -6.15
N SER A 133 8.61 22.36 -6.15
CA SER A 133 7.90 21.53 -5.19
C SER A 133 8.39 21.79 -3.75
N PHE A 134 9.69 21.92 -3.56
CA PHE A 134 10.27 22.26 -2.27
C PHE A 134 9.89 23.68 -1.83
N ALA A 135 9.94 24.66 -2.72
CA ALA A 135 9.54 26.03 -2.42
C ALA A 135 8.06 26.10 -2.03
N LEU A 136 7.21 25.38 -2.73
CA LEU A 136 5.78 25.31 -2.42
C LEU A 136 5.56 24.67 -1.04
N PHE A 137 6.14 23.50 -0.78
CA PHE A 137 6.04 22.80 0.50
C PHE A 137 6.59 23.65 1.65
N ASN A 138 7.75 24.27 1.46
CA ASN A 138 8.37 25.13 2.46
C ASN A 138 7.47 26.34 2.80
N ASN A 139 6.86 26.98 1.79
CA ASN A 139 6.03 28.15 2.02
C ASN A 139 4.65 27.82 2.60
N MET A 140 4.03 26.70 2.19
CA MET A 140 2.67 26.35 2.61
C MET A 140 2.61 25.54 3.89
N VAL A 141 3.65 24.76 4.20
CA VAL A 141 3.64 23.82 5.33
C VAL A 141 4.71 24.15 6.35
N ILE A 142 5.97 24.27 5.93
CA ILE A 142 7.09 24.40 6.87
C ILE A 142 7.13 25.77 7.53
N LYS A 143 7.09 26.87 6.76
CA LYS A 143 7.14 28.22 7.32
C LYS A 143 6.03 28.51 8.33
N PRO A 144 4.76 28.22 8.08
CA PRO A 144 3.70 28.44 9.08
C PRO A 144 3.94 27.68 10.39
N MET A 145 4.47 26.43 10.31
CA MET A 145 4.86 25.68 11.51
C MET A 145 6.06 26.31 12.24
N GLN A 146 7.04 26.78 11.49
CA GLN A 146 8.21 27.45 12.06
C GLN A 146 7.82 28.75 12.75
N GLU A 147 6.96 29.56 12.13
CA GLU A 147 6.43 30.79 12.71
C GLU A 147 5.68 30.52 14.03
N LEU A 148 4.79 29.52 14.03
CA LEU A 148 4.10 29.13 15.24
C LEU A 148 5.04 28.75 16.39
N LEU A 149 6.13 28.03 16.08
CA LEU A 149 7.12 27.63 17.07
C LEU A 149 7.97 28.82 17.55
N THR A 150 8.42 29.70 16.64
CA THR A 150 9.20 30.87 17.02
C THR A 150 8.39 31.82 17.89
N ASP A 151 7.12 32.07 17.53
CA ASP A 151 6.21 32.91 18.32
C ASP A 151 6.03 32.37 19.75
N ALA A 152 5.80 31.06 19.88
CA ALA A 152 5.66 30.42 21.19
C ALA A 152 6.94 30.52 22.04
N PHE A 153 8.10 30.32 21.43
CA PHE A 153 9.37 30.48 22.14
C PHE A 153 9.68 31.92 22.46
N ASP A 154 9.37 32.87 21.60
CA ASP A 154 9.56 34.32 21.85
C ASP A 154 8.70 34.76 23.04
N GLU A 155 7.45 34.32 23.16
CA GLU A 155 6.62 34.60 24.35
C GLU A 155 7.26 34.08 25.64
N ILE A 156 7.79 32.83 25.62
CA ILE A 156 8.47 32.23 26.78
C ILE A 156 9.72 33.01 27.16
N LEU A 157 10.52 33.40 26.16
CA LEU A 157 11.77 34.16 26.38
C LEU A 157 11.50 35.56 26.93
N VAL A 158 10.53 36.26 26.35
CA VAL A 158 10.12 37.61 26.81
C VAL A 158 9.62 37.55 28.25
N TYR A 159 8.81 36.53 28.60
CA TYR A 159 8.35 36.34 30.00
C TYR A 159 9.53 36.18 30.97
N ASN A 160 10.63 35.55 30.53
CA ASN A 160 11.84 35.37 31.34
C ASN A 160 12.84 36.54 31.23
N GLY A 161 12.46 37.64 30.58
CA GLY A 161 13.33 38.81 30.41
C GLY A 161 14.49 38.63 29.46
N ILE A 162 14.41 37.62 28.59
CA ILE A 162 15.42 37.27 27.59
C ILE A 162 14.97 37.82 26.23
N SER A 163 15.79 38.68 25.63
CA SER A 163 15.53 39.21 24.28
C SER A 163 16.48 38.54 23.28
N LEU A 164 15.98 37.62 22.49
CA LEU A 164 16.67 36.93 21.41
C LEU A 164 15.83 37.02 20.15
N ASN A 165 16.50 37.04 18.99
CA ASN A 165 15.81 36.91 17.70
C ASN A 165 15.99 35.48 17.21
N LEU A 166 14.93 34.69 17.35
CA LEU A 166 14.92 33.29 16.93
C LEU A 166 14.62 33.20 15.45
N TYR A 167 15.30 32.30 14.78
CA TYR A 167 15.02 31.97 13.38
C TYR A 167 15.41 30.53 13.05
N PHE A 168 14.74 29.95 12.07
CA PHE A 168 15.11 28.65 11.49
C PHE A 168 16.11 28.86 10.35
N LYS A 169 17.19 28.10 10.34
CA LYS A 169 18.12 28.09 9.21
C LYS A 169 17.45 27.43 8.01
N THR A 170 17.32 28.15 6.91
CA THR A 170 16.79 27.62 5.66
C THR A 170 17.75 26.59 5.08
N LEU A 171 17.25 25.39 4.77
CA LEU A 171 17.98 24.36 4.05
C LEU A 171 17.58 24.42 2.58
N LYS A 172 18.54 24.16 1.69
CA LYS A 172 18.28 24.01 0.27
C LYS A 172 18.40 22.54 -0.12
N PRO A 173 17.44 21.99 -0.88
CA PRO A 173 17.36 20.54 -1.11
C PRO A 173 18.53 19.95 -1.89
N LEU A 174 19.30 20.78 -2.63
CA LEU A 174 20.41 20.35 -3.47
C LEU A 174 21.78 20.87 -2.98
N GLU A 175 21.85 21.56 -1.85
CA GLU A 175 23.12 21.95 -1.26
C GLU A 175 23.57 20.93 -0.22
N PHE A 176 24.72 20.30 -0.44
CA PHE A 176 25.40 19.52 0.58
C PHE A 176 25.87 20.46 1.69
N ILE A 177 25.52 20.16 2.93
CA ILE A 177 26.04 20.88 4.08
C ILE A 177 27.45 20.34 4.30
N ASP A 178 28.47 21.13 3.99
CA ASP A 178 29.82 20.89 4.47
C ASP A 178 29.80 21.02 6.01
N ILE A 179 30.01 19.90 6.70
CA ILE A 179 30.05 19.80 8.17
C ILE A 179 31.41 20.22 8.66
#